data_b6b01a7726028ee16e82c519467c3f56
#
_entry.id   b6b01a7726028ee16e82c519467c3f56
#
_cell.length_a   1.000
_cell.length_b   1.000
_cell.length_c   1.000
_cell.angle_alpha   90.00
_cell.angle_beta   90.00
_cell.angle_gamma   90.00
#
_symmetry.space_group_name_H-M   'P 1'
#
loop_
_entity.id
_entity.type
_entity.pdbx_description
1 polymer ?
#
loop_
_entity_poly.entity_id
_entity_poly.type
_entity_poly.pdbx_seq_one_letter_code
_entity_poly.pdbx_strand_id
1 'polypeptide(L)'
;MIRFGPAGIPLSCKGRTIRDGFEDIHALGLHCMEIQLVRGKYVDEIDDFEELGGIAQSLDIHMAIHAPYYMDFLGNGYMLNKSKKFLEFAGEVGNKLGARTVVTHIGPYHGISSREAIERLVPIFREIRNHYLENNYSPQIAIELSGKPDLFGSIREITELCHRVRGVIPVINWPHLHARGNRWLNDRDSFKRVFDYLEATLGLDKYYMHFSGVEFDVEGNERHYSPIKKGEIKFEYLAETILENNLNVIVISDSPLMEHDAMYMKLITERVQSRRMERIARREASEKIKESRKAAAEAGN
;
A
#
# COMPACT_ATOMS: atom_id res chain seq x y z
N MET A 1 8.64 9.67 5.74
CA MET A 1 9.05 8.33 6.27
C MET A 1 8.73 7.28 5.21
N ILE A 2 9.64 6.32 4.97
CA ILE A 2 9.41 5.23 4.01
C ILE A 2 9.61 3.91 4.76
N ARG A 3 8.61 3.01 4.70
CA ARG A 3 8.67 1.67 5.31
C ARG A 3 8.42 0.61 4.26
N PHE A 4 9.16 -0.48 4.31
CA PHE A 4 9.03 -1.64 3.42
C PHE A 4 8.78 -2.90 4.22
N GLY A 5 7.97 -3.82 3.66
CA GLY A 5 7.75 -5.14 4.24
C GLY A 5 6.93 -6.05 3.32
N PRO A 6 6.78 -7.33 3.67
CA PRO A 6 6.06 -8.31 2.88
C PRO A 6 4.56 -8.37 3.20
N ALA A 7 3.78 -8.92 2.26
CA ALA A 7 2.41 -9.33 2.43
C ALA A 7 2.34 -10.74 3.04
N GLY A 8 2.67 -10.86 4.32
CA GLY A 8 2.65 -12.11 5.07
C GLY A 8 3.96 -12.43 5.77
N ILE A 9 4.02 -13.62 6.37
CA ILE A 9 5.21 -14.12 7.06
C ILE A 9 6.31 -14.36 6.02
N PRO A 10 7.55 -13.85 6.24
CA PRO A 10 8.66 -14.01 5.31
C PRO A 10 8.91 -15.46 4.90
N LEU A 11 9.32 -15.67 3.67
CA LEU A 11 9.70 -17.01 3.16
C LEU A 11 10.94 -17.57 3.89
N SER A 12 11.85 -16.69 4.31
CA SER A 12 13.04 -17.03 5.09
C SER A 12 12.72 -17.46 6.51
N CYS A 13 11.55 -17.11 7.03
CA CYS A 13 11.11 -17.39 8.39
C CYS A 13 10.94 -18.90 8.63
N LYS A 14 11.80 -19.49 9.46
CA LYS A 14 11.81 -20.93 9.73
C LYS A 14 10.66 -21.40 10.61
N GLY A 15 10.29 -20.62 11.63
CA GLY A 15 9.24 -20.95 12.57
C GLY A 15 7.83 -20.81 12.01
N ARG A 16 7.67 -19.97 10.96
CA ARG A 16 6.39 -19.75 10.29
C ARG A 16 5.25 -19.24 11.17
N THR A 17 5.58 -18.69 12.34
CA THR A 17 4.63 -17.98 13.19
C THR A 17 4.68 -16.47 12.91
N ILE A 18 3.65 -15.75 13.33
CA ILE A 18 3.63 -14.27 13.21
C ILE A 18 4.77 -13.68 14.06
N ARG A 19 5.04 -14.22 15.26
CA ARG A 19 6.14 -13.80 16.13
C ARG A 19 7.48 -13.93 15.40
N ASP A 20 7.78 -15.12 14.88
CA ASP A 20 9.03 -15.37 14.15
C ASP A 20 9.15 -14.43 12.93
N GLY A 21 8.02 -14.15 12.28
CA GLY A 21 7.95 -13.22 11.16
C GLY A 21 8.35 -11.80 11.55
N PHE A 22 7.95 -11.32 12.72
CA PHE A 22 8.37 -10.00 13.21
C PHE A 22 9.88 -9.93 13.49
N GLU A 23 10.43 -10.95 14.15
CA GLU A 23 11.86 -11.03 14.43
C GLU A 23 12.68 -11.07 13.14
N ASP A 24 12.24 -11.86 12.16
CA ASP A 24 12.87 -11.96 10.84
C ASP A 24 12.84 -10.62 10.08
N ILE A 25 11.68 -9.98 10.01
CA ILE A 25 11.50 -8.67 9.36
C ILE A 25 12.42 -7.62 10.00
N HIS A 26 12.48 -7.58 11.33
CA HIS A 26 13.35 -6.67 12.05
C HIS A 26 14.83 -6.96 11.75
N ALA A 27 15.26 -8.23 11.76
CA ALA A 27 16.62 -8.63 11.43
C ALA A 27 17.02 -8.27 9.99
N LEU A 28 16.06 -8.30 9.05
CA LEU A 28 16.26 -7.88 7.66
C LEU A 28 16.24 -6.33 7.48
N GLY A 29 16.04 -5.60 8.57
CA GLY A 29 15.93 -4.13 8.54
C GLY A 29 14.69 -3.63 7.78
N LEU A 30 13.63 -4.43 7.72
CA LEU A 30 12.31 -4.05 7.25
C LEU A 30 11.46 -3.56 8.42
N HIS A 31 10.44 -2.74 8.15
CA HIS A 31 9.69 -2.05 9.20
C HIS A 31 8.18 -2.07 9.03
N CYS A 32 7.65 -2.96 8.21
CA CYS A 32 6.20 -3.20 8.14
C CYS A 32 5.91 -4.65 7.74
N MET A 33 4.72 -5.11 8.06
CA MET A 33 4.18 -6.41 7.68
C MET A 33 2.67 -6.31 7.53
N GLU A 34 2.14 -6.93 6.48
CA GLU A 34 0.70 -7.07 6.31
C GLU A 34 0.29 -8.52 6.57
N ILE A 35 -0.54 -8.74 7.58
CA ILE A 35 -1.04 -10.08 7.91
C ILE A 35 -2.24 -10.40 7.01
N GLN A 36 -2.17 -11.52 6.30
CA GLN A 36 -3.19 -11.96 5.36
C GLN A 36 -4.22 -12.87 6.03
N LEU A 37 -5.47 -12.40 6.19
CA LEU A 37 -6.58 -13.23 6.72
C LEU A 37 -7.27 -14.04 5.60
N VAL A 38 -6.49 -14.81 4.83
CA VAL A 38 -6.95 -15.46 3.59
C VAL A 38 -8.09 -16.47 3.81
N ARG A 39 -8.16 -17.11 4.95
CA ARG A 39 -9.12 -18.21 5.23
C ARG A 39 -10.09 -17.96 6.39
N GLY A 40 -10.11 -16.75 6.93
CA GLY A 40 -11.08 -16.36 7.97
C GLY A 40 -10.94 -17.07 9.33
N LYS A 41 -9.99 -17.99 9.49
CA LYS A 41 -9.82 -18.81 10.69
C LYS A 41 -8.36 -19.12 11.03
N TYR A 42 -7.46 -18.16 10.86
CA TYR A 42 -6.11 -18.31 11.43
C TYR A 42 -6.03 -17.91 12.90
N VAL A 43 -7.19 -17.72 13.53
CA VAL A 43 -7.29 -17.07 14.81
C VAL A 43 -8.21 -17.87 15.72
N ASP A 44 -7.78 -19.06 16.08
CA ASP A 44 -8.40 -19.76 17.19
C ASP A 44 -7.92 -19.22 18.57
N GLU A 45 -6.92 -18.32 18.59
CA GLU A 45 -6.28 -17.77 19.80
C GLU A 45 -6.18 -16.24 19.72
N ILE A 46 -7.33 -15.57 19.87
CA ILE A 46 -7.42 -14.08 19.90
C ILE A 46 -6.57 -13.49 21.06
N ASP A 47 -6.32 -14.24 22.09
CA ASP A 47 -5.58 -13.78 23.28
C ASP A 47 -4.10 -13.52 22.99
N ASP A 48 -3.50 -14.19 22.00
CA ASP A 48 -2.11 -13.99 21.62
C ASP A 48 -1.84 -12.69 20.84
N PHE A 49 -2.87 -12.04 20.29
CA PHE A 49 -2.68 -10.86 19.44
C PHE A 49 -2.24 -9.61 20.18
N GLU A 50 -2.63 -9.42 21.42
CA GLU A 50 -2.17 -8.28 22.21
C GLU A 50 -0.68 -8.44 22.55
N GLU A 51 -0.22 -9.66 22.88
CA GLU A 51 1.20 -9.95 23.08
C GLU A 51 1.99 -9.74 21.78
N LEU A 52 1.49 -10.25 20.64
CA LEU A 52 2.10 -10.06 19.34
C LEU A 52 2.18 -8.57 18.96
N GLY A 53 1.13 -7.80 19.27
CA GLY A 53 1.11 -6.34 19.09
C GLY A 53 2.18 -5.64 19.90
N GLY A 54 2.41 -6.05 21.14
CA GLY A 54 3.49 -5.55 22.00
C GLY A 54 4.88 -5.84 21.41
N ILE A 55 5.07 -7.03 20.85
CA ILE A 55 6.32 -7.41 20.17
C ILE A 55 6.53 -6.55 18.92
N ALA A 56 5.53 -6.44 18.04
CA ALA A 56 5.61 -5.63 16.83
C ALA A 56 5.96 -4.16 17.15
N GLN A 57 5.35 -3.60 18.21
CA GLN A 57 5.65 -2.26 18.67
C GLN A 57 7.09 -2.13 19.17
N SER A 58 7.58 -3.09 19.96
CA SER A 58 8.95 -3.07 20.47
C SER A 58 10.02 -3.14 19.39
N LEU A 59 9.70 -3.78 18.25
CA LEU A 59 10.55 -3.93 17.07
C LEU A 59 10.33 -2.82 16.01
N ASP A 60 9.53 -1.81 16.32
CA ASP A 60 9.13 -0.72 15.39
C ASP A 60 8.56 -1.24 14.05
N ILE A 61 7.71 -2.28 14.11
CA ILE A 61 7.05 -2.85 12.94
C ILE A 61 5.66 -2.21 12.78
N HIS A 62 5.43 -1.59 11.64
CA HIS A 62 4.11 -1.10 11.25
C HIS A 62 3.25 -2.26 10.74
N MET A 63 2.16 -2.52 11.44
CA MET A 63 1.26 -3.62 11.14
C MET A 63 0.07 -3.18 10.32
N ALA A 64 -0.32 -4.01 9.36
CA ALA A 64 -1.61 -3.96 8.69
C ALA A 64 -2.25 -5.35 8.64
N ILE A 65 -3.56 -5.39 8.50
CA ILE A 65 -4.34 -6.61 8.27
C ILE A 65 -4.95 -6.53 6.88
N HIS A 66 -4.84 -7.60 6.10
CA HIS A 66 -5.58 -7.74 4.86
C HIS A 66 -6.76 -8.69 5.06
N ALA A 67 -7.98 -8.20 4.88
CA ALA A 67 -9.19 -9.01 4.91
C ALA A 67 -9.19 -10.03 3.76
N PRO A 68 -10.01 -11.11 3.81
CA PRO A 68 -10.06 -12.08 2.74
C PRO A 68 -10.30 -11.44 1.37
N TYR A 69 -9.59 -11.89 0.34
CA TYR A 69 -9.68 -11.33 -1.02
C TYR A 69 -11.05 -11.57 -1.70
N TYR A 70 -11.84 -12.52 -1.19
CA TYR A 70 -13.17 -12.86 -1.73
C TYR A 70 -14.31 -12.07 -1.10
N MET A 71 -14.02 -10.87 -0.60
CA MET A 71 -15.05 -9.94 -0.11
C MET A 71 -16.00 -9.55 -1.24
N ASP A 72 -17.30 -9.42 -0.90
CA ASP A 72 -18.33 -9.04 -1.87
C ASP A 72 -19.40 -8.18 -1.18
N PHE A 73 -19.16 -6.87 -1.20
CA PHE A 73 -20.05 -5.89 -0.57
C PHE A 73 -21.21 -5.47 -1.47
N LEU A 74 -21.20 -5.86 -2.74
CA LEU A 74 -22.26 -5.58 -3.71
C LEU A 74 -23.13 -6.81 -4.02
N GLY A 75 -22.77 -7.96 -3.45
CA GLY A 75 -23.48 -9.23 -3.62
C GLY A 75 -24.83 -9.26 -2.90
N ASN A 76 -25.46 -10.43 -2.92
CA ASN A 76 -26.73 -10.64 -2.22
C ASN A 76 -26.59 -10.46 -0.71
N GLY A 77 -27.73 -10.44 0.02
CA GLY A 77 -27.75 -10.18 1.47
C GLY A 77 -26.85 -11.12 2.29
N TYR A 78 -26.71 -12.39 1.89
CA TYR A 78 -25.80 -13.32 2.54
C TYR A 78 -24.33 -12.94 2.37
N MET A 79 -23.90 -12.64 1.14
CA MET A 79 -22.53 -12.27 0.83
C MET A 79 -22.15 -10.92 1.44
N LEU A 80 -23.06 -9.95 1.36
CA LEU A 80 -22.88 -8.65 2.01
C LEU A 80 -22.69 -8.81 3.53
N ASN A 81 -23.58 -9.53 4.20
CA ASN A 81 -23.49 -9.73 5.65
C ASN A 81 -22.20 -10.49 6.04
N LYS A 82 -21.81 -11.47 5.25
CA LYS A 82 -20.55 -12.19 5.45
C LYS A 82 -19.34 -11.27 5.32
N SER A 83 -19.31 -10.43 4.29
CA SER A 83 -18.23 -9.47 4.05
C SER A 83 -18.16 -8.43 5.18
N LYS A 84 -19.30 -7.89 5.64
CA LYS A 84 -19.34 -6.97 6.77
C LYS A 84 -18.74 -7.62 8.03
N LYS A 85 -19.19 -8.83 8.40
CA LYS A 85 -18.69 -9.54 9.58
C LYS A 85 -17.19 -9.84 9.49
N PHE A 86 -16.66 -10.16 8.31
CA PHE A 86 -15.22 -10.36 8.13
C PHE A 86 -14.45 -9.07 8.32
N LEU A 87 -14.97 -7.94 7.81
CA LEU A 87 -14.27 -6.66 7.97
C LEU A 87 -14.34 -6.15 9.42
N GLU A 88 -15.45 -6.37 10.12
CA GLU A 88 -15.60 -6.12 11.56
C GLU A 88 -14.60 -6.95 12.37
N PHE A 89 -14.52 -8.27 12.10
CA PHE A 89 -13.56 -9.16 12.72
C PHE A 89 -12.09 -8.75 12.42
N ALA A 90 -11.78 -8.37 11.17
CA ALA A 90 -10.45 -7.88 10.84
C ALA A 90 -10.10 -6.60 11.62
N GLY A 91 -11.08 -5.75 11.91
CA GLY A 91 -10.93 -4.59 12.76
C GLY A 91 -10.61 -4.94 14.20
N GLU A 92 -11.31 -5.93 14.77
CA GLU A 92 -11.05 -6.45 16.11
C GLU A 92 -9.62 -7.02 16.24
N VAL A 93 -9.26 -7.92 15.31
CA VAL A 93 -7.90 -8.51 15.26
C VAL A 93 -6.85 -7.41 15.08
N GLY A 94 -7.08 -6.50 14.15
CA GLY A 94 -6.17 -5.39 13.92
C GLY A 94 -6.01 -4.48 15.14
N ASN A 95 -7.08 -4.24 15.88
CA ASN A 95 -7.02 -3.44 17.10
C ASN A 95 -6.17 -4.11 18.18
N LYS A 96 -6.35 -5.41 18.41
CA LYS A 96 -5.55 -6.20 19.36
C LYS A 96 -4.07 -6.26 18.98
N LEU A 97 -3.79 -6.43 17.71
CA LEU A 97 -2.42 -6.40 17.16
C LEU A 97 -1.79 -5.00 17.12
N GLY A 98 -2.52 -3.94 17.41
CA GLY A 98 -2.03 -2.57 17.20
C GLY A 98 -1.79 -2.23 15.74
N ALA A 99 -2.44 -2.93 14.81
CA ALA A 99 -2.40 -2.61 13.39
C ALA A 99 -2.98 -1.22 13.14
N ARG A 100 -2.46 -0.53 12.13
CA ARG A 100 -2.92 0.81 11.78
C ARG A 100 -3.90 0.83 10.61
N THR A 101 -3.94 -0.26 9.86
CA THR A 101 -4.71 -0.34 8.61
C THR A 101 -5.35 -1.73 8.50
N VAL A 102 -6.62 -1.77 8.09
CA VAL A 102 -7.30 -2.98 7.65
C VAL A 102 -7.67 -2.80 6.18
N VAL A 103 -7.01 -3.57 5.33
CA VAL A 103 -7.17 -3.54 3.87
C VAL A 103 -8.29 -4.48 3.45
N THR A 104 -9.11 -4.06 2.49
CA THR A 104 -10.17 -4.87 1.90
C THR A 104 -10.39 -4.57 0.43
N HIS A 105 -10.83 -5.57 -0.34
CA HIS A 105 -11.43 -5.39 -1.66
C HIS A 105 -12.95 -5.21 -1.55
N ILE A 106 -13.59 -4.72 -2.61
CA ILE A 106 -15.05 -4.54 -2.68
C ILE A 106 -15.74 -5.75 -3.29
N GLY A 107 -15.22 -6.29 -4.38
CA GLY A 107 -15.81 -7.40 -5.12
C GLY A 107 -16.43 -7.01 -6.46
N PRO A 108 -17.19 -7.94 -7.08
CA PRO A 108 -17.79 -7.75 -8.40
C PRO A 108 -18.90 -6.71 -8.42
N TYR A 109 -19.12 -6.09 -9.58
CA TYR A 109 -20.26 -5.15 -9.79
C TYR A 109 -21.63 -5.83 -9.84
N HIS A 110 -21.70 -7.13 -10.11
CA HIS A 110 -22.99 -7.84 -10.32
C HIS A 110 -23.91 -7.17 -11.34
N GLY A 111 -23.35 -6.60 -12.40
CA GLY A 111 -24.09 -5.97 -13.48
C GLY A 111 -24.62 -4.56 -13.20
N ILE A 112 -24.37 -3.98 -12.02
CA ILE A 112 -24.73 -2.59 -11.75
C ILE A 112 -23.66 -1.61 -12.24
N SER A 113 -24.03 -0.37 -12.44
CA SER A 113 -23.09 0.68 -12.84
C SER A 113 -22.17 1.09 -11.70
N SER A 114 -21.00 1.64 -12.03
CA SER A 114 -20.05 2.23 -11.07
C SER A 114 -20.74 3.26 -10.14
N ARG A 115 -21.59 4.12 -10.69
CA ARG A 115 -22.33 5.11 -9.91
C ARG A 115 -23.29 4.44 -8.90
N GLU A 116 -24.05 3.44 -9.33
CA GLU A 116 -24.94 2.69 -8.46
C GLU A 116 -24.18 1.94 -7.39
N ALA A 117 -23.03 1.35 -7.74
CA ALA A 117 -22.14 0.67 -6.79
C ALA A 117 -21.70 1.65 -5.68
N ILE A 118 -21.25 2.86 -6.01
CA ILE A 118 -20.85 3.87 -5.02
C ILE A 118 -22.03 4.23 -4.11
N GLU A 119 -23.24 4.46 -4.68
CA GLU A 119 -24.43 4.79 -3.87
C GLU A 119 -24.79 3.68 -2.87
N ARG A 120 -24.59 2.40 -3.24
CA ARG A 120 -24.80 1.27 -2.34
C ARG A 120 -23.69 1.12 -1.30
N LEU A 121 -22.44 1.37 -1.68
CA LEU A 121 -21.28 1.18 -0.81
C LEU A 121 -21.16 2.25 0.28
N VAL A 122 -21.52 3.48 0.00
CA VAL A 122 -21.41 4.58 0.98
C VAL A 122 -22.13 4.29 2.31
N PRO A 123 -23.40 3.88 2.36
CA PRO A 123 -24.05 3.54 3.62
C PRO A 123 -23.42 2.31 4.29
N ILE A 124 -22.97 1.30 3.53
CA ILE A 124 -22.33 0.09 4.05
C ILE A 124 -21.03 0.44 4.77
N PHE A 125 -20.15 1.21 4.12
CA PHE A 125 -18.86 1.57 4.72
C PHE A 125 -19.01 2.60 5.86
N ARG A 126 -20.05 3.42 5.86
CA ARG A 126 -20.38 4.26 7.03
C ARG A 126 -20.80 3.41 8.23
N GLU A 127 -21.61 2.37 8.02
CA GLU A 127 -22.02 1.44 9.07
C GLU A 127 -20.81 0.71 9.67
N ILE A 128 -19.95 0.12 8.83
CA ILE A 128 -18.75 -0.59 9.30
C ILE A 128 -17.81 0.37 10.04
N ARG A 129 -17.59 1.58 9.50
CA ARG A 129 -16.78 2.60 10.17
C ARG A 129 -17.36 3.00 11.52
N ASN A 130 -18.70 3.15 11.64
CA ASN A 130 -19.36 3.44 12.92
C ASN A 130 -19.17 2.30 13.90
N HIS A 131 -19.28 1.04 13.46
CA HIS A 131 -18.95 -0.13 14.29
C HIS A 131 -17.51 -0.05 14.83
N TYR A 132 -16.53 0.34 14.02
CA TYR A 132 -15.15 0.53 14.48
C TYR A 132 -15.05 1.61 15.56
N LEU A 133 -15.76 2.73 15.41
CA LEU A 133 -15.76 3.82 16.38
C LEU A 133 -16.44 3.41 17.70
N GLU A 134 -17.59 2.74 17.62
CA GLU A 134 -18.35 2.27 18.78
C GLU A 134 -17.58 1.24 19.61
N ASN A 135 -16.72 0.43 18.96
CA ASN A 135 -15.86 -0.55 19.61
C ASN A 135 -14.46 -0.01 19.92
N ASN A 136 -14.18 1.27 19.66
CA ASN A 136 -12.87 1.90 19.83
C ASN A 136 -11.74 1.19 19.06
N TYR A 137 -12.03 0.65 17.88
CA TYR A 137 -11.00 0.07 17.02
C TYR A 137 -10.16 1.16 16.39
N SER A 138 -8.84 1.06 16.59
CA SER A 138 -7.85 2.04 16.12
C SER A 138 -7.49 1.96 14.63
N PRO A 139 -7.55 0.79 13.94
CA PRO A 139 -7.17 0.70 12.54
C PRO A 139 -8.08 1.49 11.62
N GLN A 140 -7.50 2.09 10.57
CA GLN A 140 -8.28 2.68 9.48
C GLN A 140 -8.71 1.61 8.49
N ILE A 141 -9.94 1.68 8.02
CA ILE A 141 -10.41 0.87 6.89
C ILE A 141 -9.77 1.40 5.61
N ALA A 142 -9.17 0.53 4.84
CA ALA A 142 -8.50 0.88 3.61
C ALA A 142 -9.02 0.02 2.46
N ILE A 143 -9.39 0.65 1.35
CA ILE A 143 -9.95 -0.03 0.19
C ILE A 143 -8.91 -0.11 -0.90
N GLU A 144 -8.60 -1.32 -1.32
CA GLU A 144 -7.59 -1.57 -2.32
C GLU A 144 -8.13 -1.47 -3.74
N LEU A 145 -7.32 -0.88 -4.62
CA LEU A 145 -7.59 -0.86 -6.06
C LEU A 145 -7.65 -2.29 -6.62
N SER A 146 -8.40 -2.46 -7.72
CA SER A 146 -8.48 -3.73 -8.46
C SER A 146 -8.06 -3.53 -9.92
N GLY A 147 -7.26 -4.43 -10.44
CA GLY A 147 -6.81 -4.44 -11.83
C GLY A 147 -7.87 -4.96 -12.81
N LYS A 148 -8.84 -5.75 -12.32
CA LYS A 148 -9.86 -6.39 -13.14
C LYS A 148 -11.04 -5.46 -13.43
N PRO A 149 -11.45 -5.29 -14.70
CA PRO A 149 -12.53 -4.36 -15.07
C PRO A 149 -13.91 -4.75 -14.53
N ASP A 150 -14.15 -6.03 -14.27
CA ASP A 150 -15.40 -6.58 -13.73
C ASP A 150 -15.54 -6.45 -12.21
N LEU A 151 -14.46 -6.04 -11.54
CA LEU A 151 -14.45 -5.74 -10.11
C LEU A 151 -14.50 -4.22 -9.86
N PHE A 152 -15.21 -3.82 -8.81
CA PHE A 152 -15.13 -2.45 -8.31
C PHE A 152 -13.72 -2.17 -7.78
N GLY A 153 -13.11 -1.06 -8.18
CA GLY A 153 -11.77 -0.74 -7.68
C GLY A 153 -10.91 0.09 -8.62
N SER A 154 -11.48 0.84 -9.55
CA SER A 154 -10.71 1.89 -10.24
C SER A 154 -10.29 2.97 -9.25
N ILE A 155 -9.20 3.68 -9.54
CA ILE A 155 -8.73 4.76 -8.67
C ILE A 155 -9.80 5.84 -8.45
N ARG A 156 -10.60 6.16 -9.46
CA ARG A 156 -11.68 7.16 -9.37
C ARG A 156 -12.80 6.71 -8.44
N GLU A 157 -13.21 5.45 -8.55
CA GLU A 157 -14.28 4.89 -7.71
C GLU A 157 -13.88 4.83 -6.25
N ILE A 158 -12.66 4.33 -5.98
CA ILE A 158 -12.17 4.23 -4.60
C ILE A 158 -11.98 5.62 -4.01
N THR A 159 -11.43 6.55 -4.77
CA THR A 159 -11.26 7.94 -4.31
C THR A 159 -12.59 8.60 -4.02
N GLU A 160 -13.61 8.43 -4.88
CA GLU A 160 -14.96 8.92 -4.65
C GLU A 160 -15.59 8.32 -3.39
N LEU A 161 -15.45 7.00 -3.20
CA LEU A 161 -15.95 6.33 -2.00
C LEU A 161 -15.26 6.83 -0.73
N CYS A 162 -13.93 6.95 -0.73
CA CYS A 162 -13.15 7.49 0.39
C CYS A 162 -13.50 8.96 0.69
N HIS A 163 -13.74 9.77 -0.34
CA HIS A 163 -14.19 11.16 -0.18
C HIS A 163 -15.55 11.24 0.54
N ARG A 164 -16.48 10.34 0.20
CA ARG A 164 -17.84 10.30 0.75
C ARG A 164 -17.94 9.61 2.12
N VAL A 165 -16.94 8.81 2.48
CA VAL A 165 -16.88 8.10 3.77
C VAL A 165 -15.59 8.47 4.52
N ARG A 166 -15.65 9.53 5.32
CA ARG A 166 -14.51 10.00 6.11
C ARG A 166 -13.96 8.89 7.00
N GLY A 167 -12.63 8.75 7.02
CA GLY A 167 -11.93 7.73 7.82
C GLY A 167 -11.68 6.42 7.07
N VAL A 168 -12.17 6.31 5.83
CA VAL A 168 -11.76 5.27 4.88
C VAL A 168 -10.71 5.83 3.94
N ILE A 169 -9.65 5.08 3.66
CA ILE A 169 -8.53 5.51 2.83
C ILE A 169 -8.33 4.56 1.64
N PRO A 170 -7.71 5.01 0.53
CA PRO A 170 -7.34 4.14 -0.57
C PRO A 170 -6.03 3.37 -0.27
N VAL A 171 -5.93 2.15 -0.78
CA VAL A 171 -4.67 1.42 -0.95
C VAL A 171 -4.30 1.42 -2.41
N ILE A 172 -3.13 1.95 -2.73
CA ILE A 172 -2.65 2.00 -4.11
C ILE A 172 -1.95 0.68 -4.42
N ASN A 173 -2.61 -0.22 -5.12
CA ASN A 173 -1.95 -1.37 -5.71
C ASN A 173 -1.45 -1.00 -7.11
N TRP A 174 -0.13 -0.79 -7.24
CA TRP A 174 0.49 -0.31 -8.48
C TRP A 174 0.33 -1.26 -9.66
N PRO A 175 0.54 -2.59 -9.50
CA PRO A 175 0.19 -3.58 -10.52
C PRO A 175 -1.25 -3.46 -11.01
N HIS A 176 -2.22 -3.41 -10.10
CA HIS A 176 -3.63 -3.28 -10.44
C HIS A 176 -3.95 -1.98 -11.18
N LEU A 177 -3.38 -0.87 -10.72
CA LEU A 177 -3.54 0.42 -11.39
C LEU A 177 -2.95 0.41 -12.80
N HIS A 178 -1.80 -0.23 -12.97
CA HIS A 178 -1.15 -0.39 -14.28
C HIS A 178 -1.99 -1.24 -15.23
N ALA A 179 -2.44 -2.40 -14.77
CA ALA A 179 -3.28 -3.32 -15.54
C ALA A 179 -4.58 -2.65 -16.00
N ARG A 180 -5.34 -2.09 -15.05
CA ARG A 180 -6.63 -1.44 -15.34
C ARG A 180 -6.51 -0.20 -16.21
N GLY A 181 -5.39 0.49 -16.14
CA GLY A 181 -5.08 1.71 -16.89
C GLY A 181 -4.46 1.47 -18.28
N ASN A 182 -4.54 0.26 -18.81
CA ASN A 182 -3.91 -0.08 -20.07
C ASN A 182 -2.38 0.13 -20.08
N ARG A 183 -1.71 -0.27 -19.00
CA ARG A 183 -0.24 -0.33 -18.88
C ARG A 183 0.47 1.02 -19.02
N TRP A 184 -0.06 2.06 -18.40
CA TRP A 184 0.39 3.46 -18.57
C TRP A 184 1.48 3.93 -17.60
N LEU A 185 1.83 3.15 -16.56
CA LEU A 185 2.86 3.51 -15.58
C LEU A 185 4.27 3.20 -16.14
N ASN A 186 4.76 4.07 -17.02
CA ASN A 186 5.98 3.83 -17.78
C ASN A 186 7.13 4.80 -17.47
N ASP A 187 6.84 5.85 -16.69
CA ASP A 187 7.81 6.89 -16.33
C ASP A 187 7.50 7.49 -14.95
N ARG A 188 8.41 8.28 -14.42
CA ARG A 188 8.26 8.95 -13.13
C ARG A 188 7.02 9.87 -13.09
N ASP A 189 6.74 10.58 -14.16
CA ASP A 189 5.63 11.54 -14.20
C ASP A 189 4.27 10.84 -14.12
N SER A 190 4.18 9.61 -14.61
CA SER A 190 2.97 8.80 -14.44
C SER A 190 2.68 8.46 -12.98
N PHE A 191 3.70 8.11 -12.19
CA PHE A 191 3.56 7.91 -10.74
C PHE A 191 3.22 9.21 -10.02
N LYS A 192 3.89 10.31 -10.38
CA LYS A 192 3.61 11.62 -9.77
C LYS A 192 2.14 12.03 -9.97
N ARG A 193 1.58 11.87 -11.16
CA ARG A 193 0.17 12.18 -11.43
C ARG A 193 -0.80 11.44 -10.50
N VAL A 194 -0.48 10.22 -10.07
CA VAL A 194 -1.32 9.49 -9.10
C VAL A 194 -1.30 10.17 -7.74
N PHE A 195 -0.13 10.53 -7.24
CA PHE A 195 -0.01 11.21 -5.95
C PHE A 195 -0.66 12.60 -5.99
N ASP A 196 -0.40 13.38 -7.04
CA ASP A 196 -1.03 14.70 -7.25
C ASP A 196 -2.57 14.60 -7.24
N TYR A 197 -3.11 13.57 -7.89
CA TYR A 197 -4.56 13.33 -7.92
C TYR A 197 -5.11 12.98 -6.53
N LEU A 198 -4.44 12.09 -5.79
CA LEU A 198 -4.88 11.68 -4.46
C LEU A 198 -4.76 12.81 -3.44
N GLU A 199 -3.69 13.60 -3.50
CA GLU A 199 -3.51 14.79 -2.67
C GLU A 199 -4.61 15.83 -2.95
N ALA A 200 -4.84 16.15 -4.22
CA ALA A 200 -5.86 17.12 -4.61
C ALA A 200 -7.29 16.68 -4.24
N THR A 201 -7.58 15.36 -4.23
CA THR A 201 -8.94 14.85 -4.02
C THR A 201 -9.21 14.51 -2.54
N LEU A 202 -8.23 13.95 -1.84
CA LEU A 202 -8.39 13.43 -0.47
C LEU A 202 -7.52 14.14 0.57
N GLY A 203 -6.53 14.94 0.16
CA GLY A 203 -5.61 15.61 1.07
C GLY A 203 -4.78 14.65 1.93
N LEU A 204 -4.34 13.53 1.34
CA LEU A 204 -3.60 12.50 2.06
C LEU A 204 -2.17 12.98 2.36
N ASP A 205 -1.73 12.78 3.59
CA ASP A 205 -0.36 13.01 4.06
C ASP A 205 0.48 11.73 4.17
N LYS A 206 -0.19 10.57 4.08
CA LYS A 206 0.41 9.24 4.16
C LYS A 206 -0.27 8.29 3.17
N TYR A 207 0.53 7.47 2.52
CA TYR A 207 0.07 6.54 1.50
C TYR A 207 0.41 5.11 1.89
N TYR A 208 -0.58 4.23 1.83
CA TYR A 208 -0.42 2.79 1.95
C TYR A 208 -0.51 2.18 0.56
N MET A 209 0.47 1.35 0.20
CA MET A 209 0.54 0.84 -1.17
C MET A 209 1.14 -0.56 -1.25
N HIS A 210 0.71 -1.28 -2.29
CA HIS A 210 1.24 -2.57 -2.69
C HIS A 210 2.06 -2.44 -3.96
N PHE A 211 3.14 -3.20 -4.04
CA PHE A 211 3.99 -3.25 -5.23
C PHE A 211 4.49 -4.65 -5.50
N SER A 212 4.41 -5.07 -6.77
CA SER A 212 5.01 -6.29 -7.32
C SER A 212 5.25 -6.13 -8.82
N GLY A 213 5.85 -7.12 -9.45
CA GLY A 213 5.67 -7.31 -10.89
C GLY A 213 4.29 -7.88 -11.19
N VAL A 214 3.84 -7.75 -12.41
CA VAL A 214 2.58 -8.33 -12.89
C VAL A 214 2.79 -8.92 -14.27
N GLU A 215 2.20 -10.09 -14.51
CA GLU A 215 2.14 -10.74 -15.82
C GLU A 215 0.76 -10.56 -16.42
N PHE A 216 0.74 -10.43 -17.76
CA PHE A 216 -0.46 -10.22 -18.52
C PHE A 216 -0.75 -11.44 -19.42
N ASP A 217 -2.02 -11.71 -19.70
CA ASP A 217 -2.42 -12.65 -20.72
C ASP A 217 -2.28 -12.04 -22.13
N VAL A 218 -2.63 -12.83 -23.14
CA VAL A 218 -2.54 -12.40 -24.56
C VAL A 218 -3.52 -11.27 -24.91
N GLU A 219 -4.54 -11.07 -24.09
CA GLU A 219 -5.55 -10.02 -24.22
C GLU A 219 -5.17 -8.74 -23.46
N GLY A 220 -4.07 -8.80 -22.68
CA GLY A 220 -3.59 -7.68 -21.87
C GLY A 220 -4.23 -7.56 -20.50
N ASN A 221 -4.99 -8.58 -20.06
CA ASN A 221 -5.54 -8.61 -18.71
C ASN A 221 -4.48 -9.06 -17.69
N GLU A 222 -4.60 -8.56 -16.49
CA GLU A 222 -3.82 -9.00 -15.35
C GLU A 222 -4.04 -10.51 -15.08
N ARG A 223 -2.94 -11.25 -14.93
CA ARG A 223 -2.97 -12.68 -14.69
C ARG A 223 -2.54 -13.04 -13.27
N HIS A 224 -1.27 -12.79 -12.94
CA HIS A 224 -0.73 -13.06 -11.62
C HIS A 224 0.47 -12.14 -11.33
N TYR A 225 0.80 -12.01 -10.05
CA TYR A 225 1.99 -11.29 -9.63
C TYR A 225 3.26 -12.05 -9.98
N SER A 226 4.30 -11.29 -10.27
CA SER A 226 5.63 -11.81 -10.56
C SER A 226 6.69 -11.05 -9.75
N PRO A 227 7.92 -11.58 -9.67
CA PRO A 227 9.02 -10.83 -9.06
C PRO A 227 9.21 -9.45 -9.70
N ILE A 228 9.53 -8.45 -8.88
CA ILE A 228 9.67 -7.04 -9.31
C ILE A 228 10.64 -6.90 -10.49
N LYS A 229 11.73 -7.67 -10.50
CA LYS A 229 12.71 -7.64 -11.59
C LYS A 229 12.16 -8.11 -12.94
N LYS A 230 11.11 -8.92 -12.94
CA LYS A 230 10.46 -9.43 -14.16
C LYS A 230 9.30 -8.56 -14.62
N GLY A 231 8.78 -7.71 -13.75
CA GLY A 231 7.65 -6.83 -14.05
C GLY A 231 8.00 -5.71 -15.01
N GLU A 232 7.00 -5.19 -15.72
CA GLU A 232 7.13 -4.04 -16.61
C GLU A 232 7.27 -2.74 -15.84
N ILE A 233 6.59 -2.65 -14.68
CA ILE A 233 6.60 -1.47 -13.82
C ILE A 233 7.96 -1.36 -13.14
N LYS A 234 8.63 -0.23 -13.33
CA LYS A 234 9.94 0.01 -12.72
C LYS A 234 9.79 0.69 -11.36
N PHE A 235 10.19 0.00 -10.30
CA PHE A 235 10.13 0.55 -8.95
C PHE A 235 11.01 1.81 -8.78
N GLU A 236 12.07 1.94 -9.57
CA GLU A 236 12.93 3.12 -9.59
C GLU A 236 12.15 4.43 -9.80
N TYR A 237 11.16 4.45 -10.71
CA TYR A 237 10.34 5.64 -10.96
C TYR A 237 9.45 6.01 -9.76
N LEU A 238 8.90 5.00 -9.08
CA LEU A 238 8.16 5.20 -7.85
C LEU A 238 9.09 5.73 -6.74
N ALA A 239 10.27 5.14 -6.57
CA ALA A 239 11.27 5.58 -5.58
C ALA A 239 11.72 7.03 -5.82
N GLU A 240 11.98 7.42 -7.07
CA GLU A 240 12.28 8.80 -7.44
C GLU A 240 11.15 9.74 -7.06
N THR A 241 9.90 9.38 -7.38
CA THR A 241 8.71 10.18 -7.05
C THR A 241 8.55 10.36 -5.54
N ILE A 242 8.69 9.28 -4.77
CA ILE A 242 8.61 9.31 -3.30
C ILE A 242 9.66 10.25 -2.70
N LEU A 243 10.91 10.12 -3.14
CA LEU A 243 12.02 10.90 -2.61
C LEU A 243 11.98 12.37 -3.04
N GLU A 244 11.58 12.67 -4.27
CA GLU A 244 11.49 14.04 -4.77
C GLU A 244 10.37 14.85 -4.10
N ASN A 245 9.25 14.22 -3.81
CA ASN A 245 8.10 14.86 -3.18
C ASN A 245 8.06 14.65 -1.66
N ASN A 246 9.11 14.03 -1.08
CA ASN A 246 9.23 13.76 0.37
C ASN A 246 7.98 13.06 0.95
N LEU A 247 7.44 12.08 0.24
CA LEU A 247 6.21 11.41 0.60
C LEU A 247 6.38 10.50 1.82
N ASN A 248 5.33 10.40 2.62
CA ASN A 248 5.23 9.46 3.73
C ASN A 248 4.50 8.19 3.23
N VAL A 249 5.23 7.08 3.13
CA VAL A 249 4.71 5.88 2.47
C VAL A 249 5.01 4.59 3.23
N ILE A 250 4.08 3.65 3.13
CA ILE A 250 4.24 2.25 3.49
C ILE A 250 4.08 1.45 2.22
N VAL A 251 5.07 0.64 1.89
CA VAL A 251 5.12 -0.17 0.67
C VAL A 251 5.18 -1.64 1.06
N ILE A 252 4.14 -2.36 0.75
CA ILE A 252 4.04 -3.81 0.94
C ILE A 252 4.40 -4.52 -0.36
N SER A 253 5.25 -5.54 -0.25
CA SER A 253 5.58 -6.42 -1.35
C SER A 253 4.54 -7.52 -1.48
N ASP A 254 3.72 -7.46 -2.53
CA ASP A 254 2.80 -8.54 -2.96
C ASP A 254 3.48 -9.55 -3.88
N SER A 255 4.77 -9.39 -4.10
CA SER A 255 5.55 -10.27 -4.96
C SER A 255 5.60 -11.69 -4.41
N PRO A 256 5.66 -12.71 -5.28
CA PRO A 256 5.93 -14.09 -4.85
C PRO A 256 7.25 -14.27 -4.08
N LEU A 257 8.17 -13.31 -4.16
CA LEU A 257 9.43 -13.28 -3.41
C LEU A 257 9.34 -12.51 -2.08
N MET A 258 8.16 -12.01 -1.72
CA MET A 258 7.82 -11.40 -0.43
C MET A 258 8.90 -10.45 0.12
N GLU A 259 9.56 -10.80 1.24
CA GLU A 259 10.60 -10.01 1.90
C GLU A 259 11.81 -9.74 0.99
N HIS A 260 12.18 -10.66 0.12
CA HIS A 260 13.31 -10.46 -0.80
C HIS A 260 13.05 -9.29 -1.75
N ASP A 261 11.84 -9.17 -2.28
CA ASP A 261 11.48 -8.04 -3.12
C ASP A 261 11.21 -6.77 -2.28
N ALA A 262 10.75 -6.87 -1.03
CA ALA A 262 10.69 -5.73 -0.11
C ALA A 262 12.10 -5.16 0.17
N MET A 263 13.09 -6.02 0.43
CA MET A 263 14.50 -5.63 0.57
C MET A 263 15.06 -5.03 -0.73
N TYR A 264 14.67 -5.59 -1.87
CA TYR A 264 15.10 -5.07 -3.17
C TYR A 264 14.53 -3.67 -3.43
N MET A 265 13.26 -3.41 -3.10
CA MET A 265 12.67 -2.07 -3.17
C MET A 265 13.40 -1.08 -2.26
N LYS A 266 13.73 -1.48 -1.03
CA LYS A 266 14.54 -0.68 -0.10
C LYS A 266 15.88 -0.33 -0.70
N LEU A 267 16.61 -1.32 -1.24
CA LEU A 267 17.91 -1.13 -1.87
C LEU A 267 17.84 -0.18 -3.08
N ILE A 268 16.79 -0.29 -3.92
CA ILE A 268 16.57 0.65 -5.03
C ILE A 268 16.40 2.06 -4.49
N THR A 269 15.57 2.25 -3.46
CA THR A 269 15.33 3.56 -2.85
C THR A 269 16.61 4.19 -2.32
N GLU A 270 17.44 3.43 -1.62
CA GLU A 270 18.74 3.88 -1.10
C GLU A 270 19.70 4.29 -2.23
N ARG A 271 19.74 3.53 -3.33
CA ARG A 271 20.54 3.87 -4.52
C ARG A 271 20.05 5.15 -5.20
N VAL A 272 18.75 5.32 -5.34
CA VAL A 272 18.16 6.54 -5.91
C VAL A 272 18.48 7.75 -5.02
N GLN A 273 18.36 7.59 -3.70
CA GLN A 273 18.71 8.64 -2.74
C GLN A 273 20.17 9.03 -2.83
N SER A 274 21.10 8.08 -2.88
CA SER A 274 22.54 8.34 -3.01
C SER A 274 22.86 9.11 -4.28
N ARG A 275 22.33 8.69 -5.43
CA ARG A 275 22.49 9.40 -6.71
C ARG A 275 21.95 10.83 -6.66
N ARG A 276 20.82 11.04 -5.98
CA ARG A 276 20.22 12.35 -5.79
C ARG A 276 21.13 13.26 -4.96
N MET A 277 21.69 12.77 -3.85
CA MET A 277 22.60 13.52 -2.99
C MET A 277 23.88 13.89 -3.73
N GLU A 278 24.48 12.97 -4.49
CA GLU A 278 25.65 13.28 -5.33
C GLU A 278 25.35 14.37 -6.36
N ARG A 279 24.17 14.33 -6.99
CA ARG A 279 23.76 15.35 -7.99
C ARG A 279 23.61 16.72 -7.34
N ILE A 280 23.03 16.80 -6.15
CA ILE A 280 22.90 18.04 -5.38
C ILE A 280 24.29 18.58 -5.04
N ALA A 281 25.15 17.76 -4.46
CA ALA A 281 26.52 18.16 -4.09
C ALA A 281 27.33 18.70 -5.29
N ARG A 282 27.21 18.05 -6.46
CA ARG A 282 27.86 18.53 -7.70
C ARG A 282 27.34 19.89 -8.16
N ARG A 283 26.02 20.12 -8.03
CA ARG A 283 25.40 21.42 -8.38
C ARG A 283 25.90 22.52 -7.45
N GLU A 284 25.86 22.31 -6.14
CA GLU A 284 26.35 23.28 -5.15
C GLU A 284 27.83 23.60 -5.34
N ALA A 285 28.66 22.59 -5.60
CA ALA A 285 30.07 22.80 -5.92
C ALA A 285 30.27 23.65 -7.18
N SER A 286 29.49 23.38 -8.24
CA SER A 286 29.54 24.13 -9.49
C SER A 286 29.08 25.59 -9.29
N GLU A 287 28.06 25.83 -8.49
CA GLU A 287 27.57 27.19 -8.16
C GLU A 287 28.62 27.99 -7.39
N LYS A 288 29.23 27.40 -6.36
CA LYS A 288 30.32 28.02 -5.59
C LYS A 288 31.51 28.42 -6.47
N ILE A 289 31.89 27.56 -7.44
CA ILE A 289 32.96 27.87 -8.40
C ILE A 289 32.58 29.07 -9.30
N LYS A 290 31.34 29.13 -9.76
CA LYS A 290 30.84 30.25 -10.57
C LYS A 290 30.84 31.57 -9.79
N GLU A 291 30.37 31.54 -8.54
CA GLU A 291 30.37 32.70 -7.64
C GLU A 291 31.79 33.20 -7.35
N SER A 292 32.72 32.30 -7.03
CA SER A 292 34.14 32.65 -6.80
C SER A 292 34.79 33.26 -8.06
N ARG A 293 34.50 32.76 -9.24
CA ARG A 293 35.00 33.33 -10.51
C ARG A 293 34.43 34.72 -10.78
N LYS A 294 33.15 34.93 -10.46
CA LYS A 294 32.50 36.24 -10.64
C LYS A 294 33.09 37.28 -9.65
N ALA A 295 33.25 36.89 -8.40
CA ALA A 295 33.87 37.78 -7.39
C ALA A 295 35.32 38.15 -7.77
N ALA A 296 36.11 37.20 -8.26
CA ALA A 296 37.47 37.47 -8.72
C ALA A 296 37.52 38.39 -9.94
N ALA A 297 36.57 38.33 -10.85
CA ALA A 297 36.48 39.21 -12.00
C ALA A 297 36.04 40.64 -11.61
N GLU A 298 35.18 40.80 -10.59
CA GLU A 298 34.74 42.09 -10.09
C GLU A 298 35.83 42.80 -9.23
N ALA A 299 36.70 42.03 -8.59
CA ALA A 299 37.82 42.60 -7.79
C ALA A 299 39.08 42.96 -8.62
N GLY A 300 39.14 42.56 -9.91
CA GLY A 300 40.24 42.80 -10.83
C GLY A 300 40.01 43.97 -11.79
N ASN A 301 38.87 44.68 -11.68
CA ASN A 301 38.55 45.94 -12.37
C ASN A 301 38.58 47.10 -11.33
#